data_dc3bdc8713869fa366d4248acd7458a6
#
_entry.id   dc3bdc8713869fa366d4248acd7458a6
#
_cell.length_a   1.000
_cell.length_b   1.000
_cell.length_c   1.000
_cell.angle_alpha   90.00
_cell.angle_beta   90.00
_cell.angle_gamma   90.00
#
_symmetry.space_group_name_H-M   'P 1'
#
loop_
_entity.id
_entity.type
_entity.pdbx_description
1 polymer ?
#
loop_
_entity_poly.entity_id
_entity_poly.type
_entity_poly.pdbx_seq_one_letter_code
_entity_poly.pdbx_strand_id
1 'polypeptide(L)'
;MTCHLSCCGVEPVEELRYLILGAQREGARALAELLRPAGLTAAQGEVIAVLQEATRPLTVREIGERLVCETGSPSRLVASLVNAGLLRRGERPDDRRAVELSLSAQGAAAAKHVRHAECALHDWLANALGDREAAAAIRALRKLVDGRPAGDAIARRRDGVRRR
;
A
#
# COMPACT_ATOMS: atom_id res chain seq x y z
N MET A 1 11.05 1.09 36.34
CA MET A 1 11.50 1.58 35.02
C MET A 1 11.61 3.09 35.12
N THR A 2 12.81 3.59 35.35
CA THR A 2 13.10 5.00 35.56
C THR A 2 13.28 5.67 34.20
N CYS A 3 12.34 6.54 33.83
CA CYS A 3 12.47 7.40 32.66
C CYS A 3 13.50 8.48 33.00
N HIS A 4 14.73 8.36 32.52
CA HIS A 4 15.73 9.41 32.58
C HIS A 4 15.33 10.51 31.58
N LEU A 5 14.72 11.57 32.08
CA LEU A 5 14.60 12.84 31.36
C LEU A 5 15.99 13.47 31.32
N SER A 6 16.76 13.16 30.29
CA SER A 6 18.01 13.87 29.98
C SER A 6 17.65 15.11 29.18
N CYS A 7 17.81 16.28 29.79
CA CYS A 7 17.62 17.58 29.16
C CYS A 7 18.61 17.82 28.02
N CYS A 8 18.11 18.44 26.94
CA CYS A 8 18.82 19.05 25.81
C CYS A 8 19.27 18.12 24.68
N GLY A 9 18.32 17.72 23.87
CA GLY A 9 18.49 17.11 22.56
C GLY A 9 17.35 16.14 22.29
N VAL A 10 16.71 16.23 21.15
CA VAL A 10 15.78 15.18 20.70
C VAL A 10 16.60 13.90 20.63
N GLU A 11 16.27 12.91 21.48
CA GLU A 11 17.00 11.64 21.42
C GLU A 11 16.92 11.06 19.99
N PRO A 12 18.00 10.44 19.47
CA PRO A 12 18.02 9.92 18.08
C PRO A 12 16.83 9.01 17.75
N VAL A 13 16.29 8.30 18.75
CA VAL A 13 15.12 7.43 18.59
C VAL A 13 13.83 8.24 18.43
N GLU A 14 13.72 9.38 19.11
CA GLU A 14 12.56 10.26 18.98
C GLU A 14 12.58 10.99 17.62
N GLU A 15 13.72 11.47 17.19
CA GLU A 15 13.91 12.04 15.87
C GLU A 15 13.55 11.01 14.78
N LEU A 16 14.06 9.78 14.88
CA LEU A 16 13.72 8.70 13.97
C LEU A 16 12.21 8.46 13.91
N ARG A 17 11.51 8.47 15.05
CA ARG A 17 10.06 8.32 15.11
C ARG A 17 9.34 9.41 14.32
N TYR A 18 9.75 10.67 14.49
CA TYR A 18 9.16 11.79 13.75
C TYR A 18 9.50 11.76 12.27
N LEU A 19 10.71 11.36 11.90
CA LEU A 19 11.10 11.21 10.49
C LEU A 19 10.29 10.13 9.78
N ILE A 20 10.04 8.98 10.43
CA ILE A 20 9.16 7.92 9.89
C ILE A 20 7.75 8.47 9.65
N LEU A 21 7.15 9.17 10.65
CA LEU A 21 5.84 9.77 10.52
C LEU A 21 5.80 10.86 9.45
N GLY A 22 6.84 11.69 9.38
CA GLY A 22 6.98 12.74 8.37
C GLY A 22 7.07 12.16 6.96
N ALA A 23 7.96 11.20 6.74
CA ALA A 23 8.12 10.53 5.46
C ALA A 23 6.83 9.85 4.99
N GLN A 24 6.12 9.18 5.89
CA GLN A 24 4.82 8.56 5.60
C GLN A 24 3.78 9.62 5.18
N ARG A 25 3.70 10.76 5.87
CA ARG A 25 2.77 11.84 5.53
C ARG A 25 3.08 12.49 4.19
N GLU A 26 4.35 12.78 3.91
CA GLU A 26 4.74 13.40 2.65
C GLU A 26 4.55 12.43 1.47
N GLY A 27 4.88 11.14 1.63
CA GLY A 27 4.60 10.12 0.63
C GLY A 27 3.09 9.96 0.36
N ALA A 28 2.26 9.96 1.42
CA ALA A 28 0.81 9.88 1.29
C ALA A 28 0.23 11.10 0.57
N ARG A 29 0.74 12.31 0.84
CA ARG A 29 0.36 13.55 0.17
C ARG A 29 0.70 13.52 -1.32
N ALA A 30 1.95 13.18 -1.64
CA ALA A 30 2.42 13.06 -3.02
C ALA A 30 1.57 12.06 -3.82
N LEU A 31 1.31 10.88 -3.24
CA LEU A 31 0.46 9.87 -3.88
C LEU A 31 -0.97 10.37 -4.10
N ALA A 32 -1.57 11.07 -3.12
CA ALA A 32 -2.92 11.60 -3.25
C ALA A 32 -3.02 12.66 -4.37
N GLU A 33 -2.01 13.51 -4.52
CA GLU A 33 -1.96 14.49 -5.61
C GLU A 33 -1.83 13.82 -6.98
N LEU A 34 -0.98 12.79 -7.10
CA LEU A 34 -0.79 12.02 -8.32
C LEU A 34 -2.06 11.24 -8.73
N LEU A 35 -2.86 10.78 -7.77
CA LEU A 35 -4.10 10.04 -8.02
C LEU A 35 -5.33 10.93 -8.22
N ARG A 36 -5.27 12.20 -7.84
CA ARG A 36 -6.37 13.16 -7.95
C ARG A 36 -6.96 13.28 -9.37
N PRO A 37 -6.16 13.32 -10.47
CA PRO A 37 -6.72 13.39 -11.82
C PRO A 37 -7.58 12.16 -12.19
N ALA A 38 -7.32 11.00 -11.56
CA ALA A 38 -8.11 9.79 -11.74
C ALA A 38 -9.31 9.70 -10.77
N GLY A 39 -9.52 10.69 -9.91
CA GLY A 39 -10.58 10.68 -8.90
C GLY A 39 -10.41 9.60 -7.82
N LEU A 40 -9.20 9.14 -7.59
CA LEU A 40 -8.90 8.04 -6.67
C LEU A 40 -8.27 8.56 -5.37
N THR A 41 -8.65 7.95 -4.24
CA THR A 41 -7.90 8.07 -2.99
C THR A 41 -6.69 7.11 -2.99
N ALA A 42 -5.71 7.37 -2.13
CA ALA A 42 -4.56 6.48 -1.96
C ALA A 42 -4.97 5.03 -1.64
N ALA A 43 -5.94 4.86 -0.74
CA ALA A 43 -6.47 3.54 -0.38
C ALA A 43 -7.16 2.83 -1.56
N GLN A 44 -7.92 3.55 -2.39
CA GLN A 44 -8.51 3.01 -3.61
C GLN A 44 -7.43 2.62 -4.63
N GLY A 45 -6.41 3.45 -4.78
CA GLY A 45 -5.24 3.17 -5.61
C GLY A 45 -4.54 1.89 -5.18
N GLU A 46 -4.36 1.68 -3.87
CA GLU A 46 -3.72 0.49 -3.33
C GLU A 46 -4.53 -0.79 -3.63
N VAL A 47 -5.86 -0.78 -3.53
CA VAL A 47 -6.70 -1.92 -3.92
C VAL A 47 -6.55 -2.24 -5.41
N ILE A 48 -6.55 -1.20 -6.25
CA ILE A 48 -6.38 -1.37 -7.71
C ILE A 48 -4.99 -1.96 -8.00
N ALA A 49 -3.93 -1.48 -7.35
CA ALA A 49 -2.57 -2.01 -7.50
C ALA A 49 -2.51 -3.49 -7.08
N VAL A 50 -3.08 -3.85 -5.93
CA VAL A 50 -3.15 -5.24 -5.45
C VAL A 50 -3.83 -6.16 -6.46
N LEU A 51 -4.96 -5.74 -7.05
CA LEU A 51 -5.68 -6.53 -8.04
C LEU A 51 -4.95 -6.60 -9.37
N GLN A 52 -4.22 -5.55 -9.75
CA GLN A 52 -3.41 -5.54 -10.96
C GLN A 52 -2.19 -6.46 -10.86
N GLU A 53 -1.59 -6.57 -9.68
CA GLU A 53 -0.47 -7.46 -9.38
C GLU A 53 -0.91 -8.92 -9.25
N ALA A 54 -2.19 -9.17 -8.98
CA ALA A 54 -2.71 -10.51 -8.78
C ALA A 54 -2.76 -11.31 -10.10
N THR A 55 -2.41 -12.59 -10.02
CA THR A 55 -2.48 -13.54 -11.15
C THR A 55 -3.88 -14.17 -11.31
N ARG A 56 -4.77 -13.96 -10.35
CA ARG A 56 -6.15 -14.43 -10.31
C ARG A 56 -7.05 -13.44 -9.57
N PRO A 57 -8.38 -13.54 -9.71
CA PRO A 57 -9.30 -12.79 -8.88
C PRO A 57 -9.07 -13.05 -7.39
N LEU A 58 -9.29 -12.05 -6.53
CA LEU A 58 -9.08 -12.12 -5.08
C LEU A 58 -10.40 -11.91 -4.32
N THR A 59 -10.52 -12.54 -3.18
CA THR A 59 -11.58 -12.25 -2.21
C THR A 59 -11.31 -10.95 -1.45
N VAL A 60 -12.34 -10.35 -0.83
CA VAL A 60 -12.18 -9.15 0.04
C VAL A 60 -11.14 -9.39 1.13
N ARG A 61 -11.13 -10.59 1.72
CA ARG A 61 -10.15 -10.97 2.74
C ARG A 61 -8.72 -10.96 2.18
N GLU A 62 -8.50 -11.60 1.03
CA GLU A 62 -7.17 -11.66 0.40
C GLU A 62 -6.66 -10.28 -0.03
N ILE A 63 -7.56 -9.37 -0.44
CA ILE A 63 -7.23 -7.97 -0.68
C ILE A 63 -6.80 -7.32 0.63
N GLY A 64 -7.62 -7.42 1.69
CA GLY A 64 -7.33 -6.83 2.99
C GLY A 64 -5.98 -7.26 3.58
N GLU A 65 -5.61 -8.53 3.40
CA GLU A 65 -4.34 -9.09 3.85
C GLU A 65 -3.11 -8.53 3.09
N ARG A 66 -3.30 -7.80 1.99
CA ARG A 66 -2.26 -7.18 1.16
C ARG A 66 -2.21 -5.66 1.27
N LEU A 67 -3.22 -5.05 1.91
CA LEU A 67 -3.24 -3.60 2.12
C LEU A 67 -2.29 -3.23 3.24
N VAL A 68 -1.44 -2.25 2.97
CA VAL A 68 -0.49 -1.68 3.94
C VAL A 68 -1.06 -0.42 4.57
N CYS A 69 -1.81 0.37 3.78
CA CYS A 69 -2.47 1.55 4.31
C CYS A 69 -3.64 1.18 5.23
N GLU A 70 -3.81 1.95 6.30
CA GLU A 70 -4.90 1.75 7.25
C GLU A 70 -6.21 2.23 6.65
N THR A 71 -7.06 1.30 6.21
CA THR A 71 -8.28 1.60 5.46
C THR A 71 -9.56 1.53 6.29
N GLY A 72 -9.45 1.22 7.58
CA GLY A 72 -10.58 0.99 8.48
C GLY A 72 -11.38 -0.26 8.14
N SER A 73 -11.97 -0.36 6.95
CA SER A 73 -12.73 -1.54 6.52
C SER A 73 -12.49 -1.85 5.04
N PRO A 74 -11.73 -2.92 4.74
CA PRO A 74 -11.52 -3.37 3.37
C PRO A 74 -12.84 -3.63 2.60
N SER A 75 -13.87 -4.11 3.29
CA SER A 75 -15.17 -4.37 2.68
C SER A 75 -15.86 -3.09 2.19
N ARG A 76 -15.80 -1.99 2.96
CA ARG A 76 -16.36 -0.70 2.55
C ARG A 76 -15.59 -0.10 1.38
N LEU A 77 -14.28 -0.21 1.42
CA LEU A 77 -13.40 0.28 0.37
C LEU A 77 -13.66 -0.46 -0.95
N VAL A 78 -13.73 -1.79 -0.91
CA VAL A 78 -14.07 -2.62 -2.06
C VAL A 78 -15.48 -2.30 -2.57
N ALA A 79 -16.47 -2.15 -1.68
CA ALA A 79 -17.83 -1.79 -2.07
C ALA A 79 -17.88 -0.44 -2.80
N SER A 80 -17.12 0.56 -2.36
CA SER A 80 -17.03 1.86 -3.04
C SER A 80 -16.47 1.73 -4.46
N LEU A 81 -15.45 0.89 -4.66
CA LEU A 81 -14.85 0.64 -5.98
C LEU A 81 -15.77 -0.16 -6.90
N VAL A 82 -16.55 -1.10 -6.37
CA VAL A 82 -17.58 -1.82 -7.14
C VAL A 82 -18.68 -0.85 -7.58
N ASN A 83 -19.18 0.01 -6.67
CA ASN A 83 -20.19 1.01 -6.98
C ASN A 83 -19.70 2.05 -8.00
N ALA A 84 -18.40 2.38 -7.98
CA ALA A 84 -17.77 3.24 -8.98
C ALA A 84 -17.50 2.53 -10.33
N GLY A 85 -17.87 1.25 -10.47
CA GLY A 85 -17.67 0.48 -11.70
C GLY A 85 -16.22 0.09 -11.97
N LEU A 86 -15.30 0.31 -11.01
CA LEU A 86 -13.88 0.00 -11.16
C LEU A 86 -13.56 -1.47 -10.91
N LEU A 87 -14.36 -2.14 -10.08
CA LEU A 87 -14.26 -3.57 -9.81
C LEU A 87 -15.51 -4.31 -10.26
N ARG A 88 -15.34 -5.55 -10.66
CA ARG A 88 -16.41 -6.51 -10.92
C ARG A 88 -16.35 -7.66 -9.93
N ARG A 89 -17.52 -8.14 -9.55
CA ARG A 89 -17.69 -9.35 -8.76
C ARG A 89 -17.80 -10.56 -9.68
N GLY A 90 -17.19 -11.65 -9.30
CA GLY A 90 -17.32 -12.96 -9.92
C GLY A 90 -17.61 -14.02 -8.87
N GLU A 91 -18.19 -15.13 -9.31
CA GLU A 91 -18.36 -16.31 -8.48
C GLU A 91 -17.11 -17.19 -8.60
N ARG A 92 -16.72 -17.82 -7.50
CA ARG A 92 -15.67 -18.81 -7.50
C ARG A 92 -16.21 -20.13 -8.04
N PRO A 93 -15.57 -20.77 -9.04
CA PRO A 93 -16.07 -22.02 -9.60
C PRO A 93 -16.27 -23.12 -8.55
N ASP A 94 -15.38 -23.19 -7.56
CA ASP A 94 -15.34 -24.25 -6.55
C ASP A 94 -16.12 -23.89 -5.26
N ASP A 95 -16.52 -22.62 -5.08
CA ASP A 95 -17.27 -22.16 -3.91
C ASP A 95 -18.16 -20.96 -4.27
N ARG A 96 -19.42 -21.22 -4.56
CA ARG A 96 -20.42 -20.20 -4.91
C ARG A 96 -20.70 -19.19 -3.79
N ARG A 97 -20.23 -19.43 -2.55
CA ARG A 97 -20.37 -18.50 -1.43
C ARG A 97 -19.22 -17.47 -1.38
N ALA A 98 -18.12 -17.75 -2.07
CA ALA A 98 -16.96 -16.87 -2.12
C ALA A 98 -17.07 -15.93 -3.31
N VAL A 99 -17.27 -14.63 -3.03
CA VAL A 99 -17.25 -13.57 -4.03
C VAL A 99 -15.79 -13.19 -4.32
N GLU A 100 -15.39 -13.33 -5.57
CA GLU A 100 -14.09 -12.89 -6.07
C GLU A 100 -14.20 -11.54 -6.78
N LEU A 101 -13.13 -10.79 -6.74
CA LEU A 101 -13.03 -9.45 -7.27
C LEU A 101 -11.90 -9.37 -8.30
N SER A 102 -12.19 -8.68 -9.38
CA SER A 102 -11.22 -8.37 -10.42
C SER A 102 -11.43 -6.94 -10.94
N LEU A 103 -10.47 -6.39 -11.63
CA LEU A 103 -10.61 -5.11 -12.30
C LEU A 103 -11.66 -5.23 -13.42
N SER A 104 -12.53 -4.22 -13.53
CA SER A 104 -13.36 -4.01 -14.73
C SER A 104 -12.50 -3.42 -15.86
N ALA A 105 -13.09 -3.22 -17.05
CA ALA A 105 -12.42 -2.46 -18.11
C ALA A 105 -12.04 -1.04 -17.67
N GLN A 106 -12.96 -0.36 -16.94
CA GLN A 106 -12.71 0.95 -16.37
C GLN A 106 -11.64 0.89 -15.26
N GLY A 107 -11.67 -0.14 -14.41
CA GLY A 107 -10.63 -0.38 -13.40
C GLY A 107 -9.27 -0.64 -14.01
N ALA A 108 -9.18 -1.37 -15.12
CA ALA A 108 -7.92 -1.58 -15.85
C ALA A 108 -7.37 -0.29 -16.46
N ALA A 109 -8.25 0.63 -16.92
CA ALA A 109 -7.84 1.97 -17.33
C ALA A 109 -7.32 2.79 -16.14
N ALA A 110 -8.03 2.78 -15.01
CA ALA A 110 -7.61 3.45 -13.78
C ALA A 110 -6.29 2.90 -13.24
N ALA A 111 -6.03 1.61 -13.38
CA ALA A 111 -4.78 0.96 -12.98
C ALA A 111 -3.54 1.50 -13.72
N LYS A 112 -3.70 2.04 -14.92
CA LYS A 112 -2.60 2.72 -15.63
C LYS A 112 -2.20 4.02 -14.92
N HIS A 113 -3.17 4.77 -14.41
CA HIS A 113 -2.91 5.99 -13.63
C HIS A 113 -2.27 5.66 -12.28
N VAL A 114 -2.75 4.60 -11.61
CA VAL A 114 -2.15 4.12 -10.36
C VAL A 114 -0.68 3.75 -10.58
N ARG A 115 -0.36 2.99 -11.62
CA ARG A 115 1.02 2.62 -11.94
C ARG A 115 1.90 3.83 -12.22
N HIS A 116 1.38 4.82 -12.97
CA HIS A 116 2.11 6.05 -13.23
C HIS A 116 2.40 6.81 -11.94
N ALA A 117 1.42 6.91 -11.04
CA ALA A 117 1.58 7.52 -9.73
C ALA A 117 2.63 6.78 -8.86
N GLU A 118 2.60 5.44 -8.87
CA GLU A 118 3.61 4.63 -8.16
C GLU A 118 5.00 4.82 -8.74
N CYS A 119 5.16 4.85 -10.07
CA CYS A 119 6.46 5.12 -10.70
C CYS A 119 6.99 6.50 -10.31
N ALA A 120 6.18 7.54 -10.35
CA ALA A 120 6.59 8.88 -9.95
C ALA A 120 6.99 8.95 -8.46
N LEU A 121 6.29 8.21 -7.59
CA LEU A 121 6.66 8.11 -6.18
C LEU A 121 7.98 7.34 -5.98
N HIS A 122 8.21 6.29 -6.77
CA HIS A 122 9.47 5.54 -6.74
C HIS A 122 10.64 6.42 -7.22
N ASP A 123 10.46 7.19 -8.29
CA ASP A 123 11.47 8.12 -8.80
C ASP A 123 11.78 9.20 -7.77
N TRP A 124 10.77 9.73 -7.07
CA TRP A 124 10.97 10.67 -5.98
C TRP A 124 11.83 10.07 -4.86
N LEU A 125 11.53 8.85 -4.42
CA LEU A 125 12.31 8.14 -3.39
C LEU A 125 13.74 7.83 -3.87
N ALA A 126 13.90 7.39 -5.12
CA ALA A 126 15.20 7.07 -5.70
C ALA A 126 16.09 8.32 -5.85
N ASN A 127 15.49 9.48 -6.18
CA ASN A 127 16.21 10.75 -6.26
C ASN A 127 16.58 11.31 -4.88
N ALA A 128 15.78 11.04 -3.86
CA ALA A 128 16.03 11.48 -2.49
C ALA A 128 17.09 10.61 -1.76
N LEU A 129 17.16 9.32 -2.12
CA LEU A 129 18.02 8.33 -1.48
C LEU A 129 18.86 7.62 -2.53
N GLY A 130 20.18 7.61 -2.36
CA GLY A 130 21.03 6.71 -3.15
C GLY A 130 20.79 5.23 -2.82
N ASP A 131 21.19 4.31 -3.71
CA ASP A 131 20.98 2.86 -3.56
C ASP A 131 21.46 2.32 -2.21
N ARG A 132 22.60 2.79 -1.73
CA ARG A 132 23.18 2.37 -0.46
C ARG A 132 22.32 2.80 0.73
N GLU A 133 21.82 4.03 0.70
CA GLU A 133 20.97 4.60 1.75
C GLU A 133 19.59 3.94 1.75
N ALA A 134 19.00 3.76 0.58
CA ALA A 134 17.74 3.02 0.42
C ALA A 134 17.86 1.59 0.97
N ALA A 135 18.94 0.86 0.65
CA ALA A 135 19.18 -0.48 1.18
C ALA A 135 19.34 -0.48 2.71
N ALA A 136 20.01 0.53 3.28
CA ALA A 136 20.17 0.67 4.73
C ALA A 136 18.83 0.96 5.41
N ALA A 137 18.04 1.89 4.88
CA ALA A 137 16.70 2.22 5.37
C ALA A 137 15.76 1.00 5.31
N ILE A 138 15.75 0.25 4.21
CA ILE A 138 14.96 -0.98 4.08
C ILE A 138 15.33 -1.98 5.16
N ARG A 139 16.62 -2.21 5.43
CA ARG A 139 17.06 -3.14 6.48
C ARG A 139 16.63 -2.69 7.87
N ALA A 140 16.71 -1.39 8.14
CA ALA A 140 16.33 -0.84 9.44
C ALA A 140 14.80 -0.90 9.66
N LEU A 141 14.02 -0.44 8.68
CA LEU A 141 12.56 -0.40 8.78
C LEU A 141 11.94 -1.79 8.83
N ARG A 142 12.51 -2.78 8.13
CA ARG A 142 12.06 -4.16 8.23
C ARG A 142 12.05 -4.69 9.66
N LYS A 143 13.10 -4.41 10.45
CA LYS A 143 13.17 -4.83 11.85
C LYS A 143 11.99 -4.31 12.70
N LEU A 144 11.38 -3.19 12.29
CA LEU A 144 10.26 -2.59 13.00
C LEU A 144 8.92 -3.24 12.65
N VAL A 145 8.81 -3.86 11.46
CA VAL A 145 7.55 -4.42 10.94
C VAL A 145 7.53 -5.94 10.87
N ASP A 146 8.68 -6.62 11.00
CA ASP A 146 8.76 -8.08 10.98
C ASP A 146 7.88 -8.70 12.06
N GLY A 147 7.11 -9.74 11.69
CA GLY A 147 6.16 -10.41 12.57
C GLY A 147 4.95 -9.55 12.97
N ARG A 148 4.71 -8.44 12.26
CA ARG A 148 3.56 -7.56 12.48
C ARG A 148 2.66 -7.53 11.22
N PRO A 149 1.37 -7.17 11.35
CA PRO A 149 0.43 -7.18 10.23
C PRO A 149 0.90 -6.40 9.00
N ALA A 150 1.53 -5.23 9.19
CA ALA A 150 2.07 -4.44 8.09
C ALA A 150 3.24 -5.15 7.37
N GLY A 151 4.12 -5.82 8.11
CA GLY A 151 5.21 -6.62 7.55
C GLY A 151 4.69 -7.80 6.73
N ASP A 152 3.66 -8.48 7.23
CA ASP A 152 2.99 -9.57 6.52
C ASP A 152 2.34 -9.10 5.21
N ALA A 153 1.66 -7.95 5.23
CA ALA A 153 1.06 -7.37 4.04
C ALA A 153 2.12 -7.02 2.99
N ILE A 154 3.23 -6.39 3.40
CA ILE A 154 4.38 -6.09 2.52
C ILE A 154 4.98 -7.37 1.92
N ALA A 155 5.13 -8.43 2.72
CA ALA A 155 5.65 -9.71 2.23
C ALA A 155 4.74 -10.32 1.17
N ARG A 156 3.41 -10.35 1.40
CA ARG A 156 2.42 -10.88 0.44
C ARG A 156 2.40 -10.10 -0.88
N ARG A 157 2.56 -8.79 -0.85
CA ARG A 157 2.68 -7.99 -2.09
C ARG A 157 3.93 -8.36 -2.89
N ARG A 158 5.08 -8.51 -2.25
CA ARG A 158 6.34 -8.87 -2.92
C ARG A 158 6.30 -10.25 -3.58
N ASP A 159 5.63 -11.21 -2.97
CA ASP A 159 5.47 -12.56 -3.54
C ASP A 159 4.59 -12.56 -4.79
N GLY A 160 3.62 -11.67 -4.87
CA GLY A 160 2.80 -11.45 -6.06
C GLY A 160 3.61 -10.90 -7.24
N VAL A 161 4.54 -9.97 -6.98
CA VAL A 161 5.39 -9.36 -8.02
C VAL A 161 6.48 -10.32 -8.53
N ARG A 162 7.05 -11.16 -7.68
CA ARG A 162 8.13 -12.11 -8.05
C ARG A 162 7.68 -13.27 -8.93
N ARG A 163 6.39 -13.54 -9.03
CA ARG A 163 5.83 -14.65 -9.84
C ARG A 163 5.46 -14.27 -11.27
N ARG A 164 5.78 -13.05 -11.67
CA ARG A 164 5.68 -12.54 -13.05
C ARG A 164 7.04 -12.49 -13.73
#